data_5863b24cd74bc8e45f4de42f59ad5882
#
_entry.id   5863b24cd74bc8e45f4de42f59ad5882
#
_cell.length_a   1.000
_cell.length_b   1.000
_cell.length_c   1.000
_cell.angle_alpha   90.00
_cell.angle_beta   90.00
_cell.angle_gamma   90.00
#
_symmetry.space_group_name_H-M   'P 1'
#
loop_
_entity.id
_entity.type
_entity.pdbx_description
1 polymer ?
#
loop_
_entity_poly.entity_id
_entity_poly.type
_entity_poly.pdbx_seq_one_letter_code
_entity_poly.pdbx_strand_id
1 'polypeptide(L)'
;MKHVATCALCALATAPAVAQPAVAQEAFDLDTITVIANQTATALERSGSTVEIIPATEVQAAPRARLGDFLTFQPGITSSANGPLGTTSTVRIRGLGGAYVPVLIDGIDVTDPASSGGGFDFGGLTNAGLGRIEILKGSQSARFGQNAVGGVINIESLRPTEDGMHGFAEVEAGSLDFRRGVLGLTARTARTDLAFSFSRTETDGFSASAFGTEDDGFEASQANLYFRHQVSDILAAGLSALYIDSRAEFDEFGGDGAPPFDEFNKTEATGLRGFVELQTGAVSHEVALSHFESDRVSNSNGVASPFKGERRRVDYRGSYDTGGIWSLNFGADYTEEEDLNQKIDIVGVQTELLIAPTDTLDLAFSVRNDDHSEFSSELSSRAALSWRARPDLIVRASVSDGFRAPTLTQLDPFFGDPDFQPETSLSYDLGVEKRLDGGFLRATLFYTEIDNQIFFDGNSTRCPSGFGCFEKGDFEARGLELSGRVAINAFLTLDAAYTYTDADQNGERAARVPRHDVALGLGAQITPRIDAQFTVQHVADVEPSSFAPPVNKVGDYTLFHVNANYALTDAVTAYLRVENLFDEDYETAGGFNTSGRAGFVGLRASF
;
A
#
# COMPACT_ATOMS: atom_id res chain seq x y z
N MET A 1 37.31 5.86 -43.05
CA MET A 1 37.97 7.09 -42.56
C MET A 1 37.88 7.11 -41.06
N LYS A 2 39.02 7.13 -40.44
CA LYS A 2 39.18 6.99 -38.96
C LYS A 2 38.83 8.30 -38.29
N HIS A 3 38.00 8.29 -37.22
CA HIS A 3 37.99 9.37 -36.27
C HIS A 3 38.39 8.85 -34.88
N VAL A 4 39.47 9.41 -34.39
CA VAL A 4 40.09 9.18 -33.11
C VAL A 4 39.36 10.00 -32.05
N ALA A 5 38.90 9.37 -30.98
CA ALA A 5 38.39 10.06 -29.79
C ALA A 5 39.53 10.30 -28.80
N THR A 6 39.75 11.55 -28.46
CA THR A 6 40.78 12.02 -27.54
C THR A 6 40.24 11.93 -26.13
N CYS A 7 40.87 11.12 -25.28
CA CYS A 7 40.69 11.12 -23.82
C CYS A 7 41.36 12.35 -23.20
N ALA A 8 40.61 13.17 -22.47
CA ALA A 8 41.14 14.20 -21.59
C ALA A 8 41.31 13.65 -20.17
N LEU A 9 42.55 13.52 -19.71
CA LEU A 9 42.91 13.26 -18.34
C LEU A 9 42.70 14.55 -17.52
N CYS A 10 41.77 14.55 -16.56
CA CYS A 10 41.71 15.61 -15.53
C CYS A 10 42.46 15.17 -14.29
N ALA A 11 43.38 16.05 -13.87
CA ALA A 11 44.24 15.87 -12.71
C ALA A 11 43.45 15.95 -11.39
N LEU A 12 43.65 14.97 -10.50
CA LEU A 12 43.13 14.99 -9.14
C LEU A 12 43.89 16.03 -8.29
N ALA A 13 43.21 17.05 -7.84
CA ALA A 13 43.66 17.92 -6.75
C ALA A 13 43.27 17.30 -5.40
N THR A 14 44.26 16.97 -4.58
CA THR A 14 44.05 16.48 -3.20
C THR A 14 43.67 17.65 -2.30
N ALA A 15 42.41 17.74 -1.90
CA ALA A 15 41.94 18.59 -0.80
C ALA A 15 41.99 17.80 0.53
N PRO A 16 42.32 18.44 1.66
CA PRO A 16 42.36 17.78 2.95
C PRO A 16 40.94 17.36 3.38
N ALA A 17 40.79 16.09 3.75
CA ALA A 17 39.55 15.55 4.29
C ALA A 17 39.23 16.24 5.62
N VAL A 18 38.21 17.07 5.64
CA VAL A 18 37.52 17.49 6.86
C VAL A 18 36.67 16.28 7.27
N ALA A 19 36.96 15.69 8.43
CA ALA A 19 36.13 14.65 9.01
C ALA A 19 34.74 15.24 9.30
N GLN A 20 33.77 14.93 8.45
CA GLN A 20 32.35 15.15 8.78
C GLN A 20 31.99 14.24 9.94
N PRO A 21 31.18 14.73 10.91
CA PRO A 21 30.62 13.85 11.92
C PRO A 21 29.88 12.71 11.24
N ALA A 22 30.11 11.49 11.71
CA ALA A 22 29.32 10.33 11.32
C ALA A 22 27.83 10.74 11.36
N VAL A 23 27.11 10.53 10.25
CA VAL A 23 25.66 10.68 10.24
C VAL A 23 25.18 9.80 11.38
N ALA A 24 24.75 10.41 12.48
CA ALA A 24 24.13 9.70 13.56
C ALA A 24 22.95 8.97 12.90
N GLN A 25 22.93 7.64 13.01
CA GLN A 25 21.77 6.83 12.72
C GLN A 25 20.60 7.58 13.37
N GLU A 26 19.62 8.02 12.57
CA GLU A 26 18.50 8.80 13.10
C GLU A 26 17.97 8.02 14.29
N ALA A 27 18.04 8.62 15.47
CA ALA A 27 17.44 8.06 16.66
C ALA A 27 15.99 7.82 16.27
N PHE A 28 15.51 6.58 16.38
CA PHE A 28 14.17 6.18 16.02
C PHE A 28 13.18 7.19 16.61
N ASP A 29 12.63 8.04 15.74
CA ASP A 29 11.76 9.14 16.18
C ASP A 29 10.42 8.54 16.58
N LEU A 30 10.26 8.33 17.88
CA LEU A 30 9.04 7.81 18.49
C LEU A 30 7.89 8.81 18.45
N ASP A 31 8.17 10.06 18.11
CA ASP A 31 7.17 11.13 17.91
C ASP A 31 6.63 11.18 16.47
N THR A 32 6.73 10.07 15.71
CA THR A 32 6.18 9.96 14.37
C THR A 32 4.68 10.26 14.38
N ILE A 33 4.27 11.18 13.53
CA ILE A 33 2.88 11.61 13.39
C ILE A 33 2.20 10.73 12.35
N THR A 34 1.04 10.15 12.67
CA THR A 34 0.13 9.54 11.69
C THR A 34 -0.89 10.56 11.21
N VAL A 35 -1.16 10.57 9.91
CA VAL A 35 -2.16 11.47 9.30
C VAL A 35 -3.47 10.75 8.98
N ILE A 36 -3.52 9.42 9.14
CA ILE A 36 -4.70 8.63 8.80
C ILE A 36 -5.37 7.92 10.00
N ALA A 37 -4.72 7.83 11.16
CA ALA A 37 -5.32 7.13 12.30
C ALA A 37 -6.50 7.87 12.93
N ASN A 38 -6.45 9.19 12.95
CA ASN A 38 -7.54 10.10 13.33
C ASN A 38 -7.75 11.12 12.22
N GLN A 39 -8.84 11.87 12.23
CA GLN A 39 -9.09 12.89 11.21
C GLN A 39 -8.04 14.02 11.22
N THR A 40 -7.44 14.28 12.37
CA THR A 40 -6.31 15.20 12.53
C THR A 40 -5.00 14.44 12.73
N ALA A 41 -3.89 15.01 12.25
CA ALA A 41 -2.58 14.47 12.47
C ALA A 41 -2.31 14.27 13.98
N THR A 42 -1.93 13.06 14.34
CA THR A 42 -1.82 12.63 15.75
C THR A 42 -0.49 11.92 15.96
N ALA A 43 0.18 12.18 17.08
CA ALA A 43 1.36 11.40 17.44
C ALA A 43 1.01 9.91 17.56
N LEU A 44 1.80 9.02 16.99
CA LEU A 44 1.54 7.58 16.92
C LEU A 44 1.29 6.97 18.31
N GLU A 45 1.97 7.46 19.34
CA GLU A 45 1.80 7.01 20.72
C GLU A 45 0.42 7.34 21.32
N ARG A 46 -0.27 8.34 20.74
CA ARG A 46 -1.60 8.80 21.19
C ARG A 46 -2.72 8.14 20.39
N SER A 47 -2.40 7.44 19.31
CA SER A 47 -3.36 6.69 18.52
C SER A 47 -3.68 5.35 19.15
N GLY A 48 -4.96 5.04 19.30
CA GLY A 48 -5.45 3.72 19.71
C GLY A 48 -5.51 2.70 18.57
N SER A 49 -5.19 3.11 17.32
CA SER A 49 -5.15 2.22 16.16
C SER A 49 -3.80 1.51 16.05
N THR A 50 -3.81 0.33 15.43
CA THR A 50 -2.59 -0.32 14.93
C THR A 50 -2.20 0.31 13.60
N VAL A 51 -1.08 1.04 13.57
CA VAL A 51 -0.56 1.74 12.39
C VAL A 51 0.88 1.34 12.15
N GLU A 52 1.18 0.98 10.89
CA GLU A 52 2.57 0.88 10.42
C GLU A 52 2.89 2.12 9.58
N ILE A 53 4.02 2.73 9.87
CA ILE A 53 4.52 3.91 9.14
C ILE A 53 5.84 3.54 8.51
N ILE A 54 5.90 3.63 7.19
CA ILE A 54 7.08 3.34 6.39
C ILE A 54 7.58 4.67 5.81
N PRO A 55 8.71 5.19 6.28
CA PRO A 55 9.23 6.47 5.82
C PRO A 55 9.76 6.37 4.38
N ALA A 56 9.86 7.51 3.70
CA ALA A 56 10.34 7.61 2.32
C ALA A 56 11.72 6.97 2.11
N THR A 57 12.61 7.09 3.09
CA THR A 57 13.96 6.49 3.06
C THR A 57 13.91 4.97 3.00
N GLU A 58 12.97 4.35 3.71
CA GLU A 58 12.78 2.90 3.71
C GLU A 58 12.14 2.44 2.39
N VAL A 59 11.13 3.16 1.88
CA VAL A 59 10.50 2.88 0.58
C VAL A 59 11.52 2.96 -0.56
N GLN A 60 12.37 3.98 -0.55
CA GLN A 60 13.41 4.17 -1.58
C GLN A 60 14.55 3.15 -1.49
N ALA A 61 14.84 2.64 -0.29
CA ALA A 61 15.81 1.57 -0.07
C ALA A 61 15.22 0.16 -0.29
N ALA A 62 13.95 0.06 -0.72
CA ALA A 62 13.23 -1.20 -0.83
C ALA A 62 13.96 -2.22 -1.72
N PRO A 63 14.08 -3.47 -1.26
CA PRO A 63 14.76 -4.53 -2.02
C PRO A 63 13.87 -5.15 -3.11
N ARG A 64 12.68 -4.61 -3.37
CA ARG A 64 11.69 -5.13 -4.32
C ARG A 64 11.17 -4.03 -5.23
N ALA A 65 10.95 -4.37 -6.51
CA ALA A 65 10.38 -3.43 -7.48
C ALA A 65 8.86 -3.28 -7.29
N ARG A 66 8.12 -4.38 -7.11
CA ARG A 66 6.68 -4.35 -6.85
C ARG A 66 6.42 -3.92 -5.41
N LEU A 67 5.59 -2.89 -5.25
CA LEU A 67 5.27 -2.35 -3.93
C LEU A 67 4.58 -3.39 -3.04
N GLY A 68 3.65 -4.19 -3.58
CA GLY A 68 2.97 -5.24 -2.83
C GLY A 68 3.93 -6.22 -2.16
N ASP A 69 5.00 -6.64 -2.87
CA ASP A 69 6.01 -7.55 -2.33
C ASP A 69 6.89 -6.89 -1.25
N PHE A 70 7.11 -5.58 -1.34
CA PHE A 70 7.81 -4.83 -0.30
C PHE A 70 6.97 -4.72 0.97
N LEU A 71 5.67 -4.52 0.85
CA LEU A 71 4.78 -4.38 2.00
C LEU A 71 4.68 -5.66 2.85
N THR A 72 5.00 -6.84 2.30
CA THR A 72 5.01 -8.11 3.06
C THR A 72 6.07 -8.18 4.16
N PHE A 73 7.02 -7.27 4.22
CA PHE A 73 7.93 -7.15 5.36
C PHE A 73 7.28 -6.51 6.60
N GLN A 74 6.07 -5.97 6.46
CA GLN A 74 5.32 -5.42 7.58
C GLN A 74 4.44 -6.50 8.23
N PRO A 75 4.30 -6.53 9.58
CA PRO A 75 3.49 -7.52 10.26
C PRO A 75 2.03 -7.47 9.77
N GLY A 76 1.39 -8.61 9.62
CA GLY A 76 -0.01 -8.74 9.20
C GLY A 76 -0.30 -8.40 7.74
N ILE A 77 0.73 -8.16 6.92
CA ILE A 77 0.60 -7.86 5.49
C ILE A 77 1.10 -9.04 4.67
N THR A 78 0.27 -9.52 3.78
CA THR A 78 0.64 -10.59 2.83
C THR A 78 0.32 -10.15 1.40
N SER A 79 1.01 -10.71 0.41
CA SER A 79 0.79 -10.47 -1.01
C SER A 79 0.73 -11.79 -1.76
N SER A 80 -0.14 -11.85 -2.76
CA SER A 80 -0.12 -12.94 -3.73
C SER A 80 -0.25 -12.35 -5.13
N ALA A 81 0.56 -12.86 -6.06
CA ALA A 81 0.58 -12.41 -7.45
C ALA A 81 0.38 -13.58 -8.41
N ASN A 82 -0.23 -13.31 -9.55
CA ASN A 82 -0.47 -14.27 -10.60
C ASN A 82 0.63 -14.21 -11.68
N GLY A 83 1.92 -14.12 -11.27
CA GLY A 83 3.05 -14.07 -12.18
C GLY A 83 3.99 -12.87 -11.99
N PRO A 84 4.69 -12.41 -13.06
CA PRO A 84 5.69 -11.35 -13.02
C PRO A 84 5.12 -9.97 -12.69
N LEU A 85 5.98 -8.95 -12.69
CA LEU A 85 5.59 -7.55 -12.50
C LEU A 85 4.53 -7.17 -13.55
N GLY A 86 3.46 -6.51 -13.10
CA GLY A 86 2.32 -6.11 -13.94
C GLY A 86 1.12 -7.05 -13.88
N THR A 87 1.32 -8.34 -13.58
CA THR A 87 0.20 -9.28 -13.41
C THR A 87 -0.56 -9.01 -12.11
N THR A 88 -1.83 -9.39 -12.07
CA THR A 88 -2.71 -9.14 -10.90
C THR A 88 -2.06 -9.55 -9.59
N SER A 89 -1.99 -8.60 -8.66
CA SER A 89 -1.43 -8.78 -7.33
C SER A 89 -2.34 -8.19 -6.26
N THR A 90 -2.63 -9.00 -5.24
CA THR A 90 -3.48 -8.59 -4.12
C THR A 90 -2.67 -8.51 -2.85
N VAL A 91 -2.67 -7.33 -2.22
CA VAL A 91 -2.18 -7.13 -0.86
C VAL A 91 -3.32 -7.36 0.12
N ARG A 92 -3.03 -8.09 1.19
CA ARG A 92 -3.99 -8.41 2.26
C ARG A 92 -3.49 -7.88 3.59
N ILE A 93 -4.42 -7.34 4.37
CA ILE A 93 -4.21 -7.01 5.78
C ILE A 93 -4.95 -8.05 6.61
N ARG A 94 -4.22 -8.89 7.38
CA ARG A 94 -4.81 -9.92 8.25
C ARG A 94 -5.77 -10.87 7.53
N GLY A 95 -5.42 -11.23 6.29
CA GLY A 95 -6.22 -12.12 5.43
C GLY A 95 -7.26 -11.42 4.56
N LEU A 96 -7.63 -10.17 4.84
CA LEU A 96 -8.56 -9.38 4.04
C LEU A 96 -7.82 -8.56 2.98
N GLY A 97 -8.22 -8.66 1.73
CA GLY A 97 -7.61 -7.94 0.61
C GLY A 97 -8.65 -7.47 -0.41
N GLY A 98 -8.20 -6.92 -1.53
CA GLY A 98 -9.07 -6.40 -2.57
C GLY A 98 -10.02 -5.32 -2.05
N ALA A 99 -11.31 -5.52 -2.19
CA ALA A 99 -12.34 -4.56 -1.82
C ALA A 99 -12.40 -4.18 -0.32
N TYR A 100 -11.71 -4.91 0.56
CA TYR A 100 -11.71 -4.64 2.00
C TYR A 100 -10.60 -3.70 2.46
N VAL A 101 -9.72 -3.28 1.54
CA VAL A 101 -8.55 -2.45 1.82
C VAL A 101 -8.45 -1.34 0.79
N PRO A 102 -9.14 -0.20 0.99
CA PRO A 102 -8.97 0.97 0.15
C PRO A 102 -7.51 1.45 0.11
N VAL A 103 -7.09 1.90 -1.07
CA VAL A 103 -5.76 2.46 -1.30
C VAL A 103 -5.91 3.93 -1.68
N LEU A 104 -5.24 4.79 -0.92
CA LEU A 104 -5.22 6.22 -1.19
C LEU A 104 -3.82 6.61 -1.68
N ILE A 105 -3.74 7.41 -2.73
CA ILE A 105 -2.51 8.08 -3.16
C ILE A 105 -2.75 9.59 -3.07
N ASP A 106 -2.03 10.27 -2.19
CA ASP A 106 -2.18 11.71 -1.94
C ASP A 106 -3.64 12.14 -1.63
N GLY A 107 -4.38 11.25 -0.96
CA GLY A 107 -5.78 11.45 -0.59
C GLY A 107 -6.79 11.20 -1.73
N ILE A 108 -6.33 10.72 -2.87
CA ILE A 108 -7.17 10.22 -3.98
C ILE A 108 -7.39 8.72 -3.75
N ASP A 109 -8.62 8.27 -3.66
CA ASP A 109 -8.95 6.84 -3.65
C ASP A 109 -8.74 6.27 -5.05
N VAL A 110 -7.73 5.41 -5.19
CA VAL A 110 -7.32 4.78 -6.46
C VAL A 110 -7.88 3.38 -6.66
N THR A 111 -8.79 2.94 -5.80
CA THR A 111 -9.54 1.70 -5.99
C THR A 111 -10.36 1.80 -7.28
N ASP A 112 -10.25 0.82 -8.17
CA ASP A 112 -10.93 0.85 -9.47
C ASP A 112 -12.44 0.58 -9.32
N PRO A 113 -13.33 1.54 -9.62
CA PRO A 113 -14.79 1.35 -9.55
C PRO A 113 -15.32 0.28 -10.50
N ALA A 114 -14.63 0.01 -11.62
CA ALA A 114 -14.99 -1.03 -12.59
C ALA A 114 -14.39 -2.40 -12.26
N SER A 115 -13.67 -2.53 -11.14
CA SER A 115 -13.13 -3.82 -10.71
C SER A 115 -14.24 -4.74 -10.21
N SER A 116 -14.34 -5.95 -10.78
CA SER A 116 -15.30 -6.96 -10.33
C SER A 116 -15.16 -7.34 -8.87
N GLY A 117 -13.93 -7.32 -8.34
CA GLY A 117 -13.61 -7.56 -6.93
C GLY A 117 -13.60 -6.30 -6.07
N GLY A 118 -13.74 -5.10 -6.64
CA GLY A 118 -13.76 -3.82 -5.92
C GLY A 118 -12.44 -3.41 -5.27
N GLY A 119 -11.30 -4.01 -5.66
CA GLY A 119 -10.00 -3.79 -5.03
C GLY A 119 -9.02 -3.00 -5.91
N PHE A 120 -7.93 -2.55 -5.30
CA PHE A 120 -6.77 -2.00 -6.01
C PHE A 120 -5.82 -3.14 -6.42
N ASP A 121 -5.36 -3.12 -7.67
CA ASP A 121 -4.36 -4.06 -8.17
C ASP A 121 -2.94 -3.52 -7.96
N PHE A 122 -2.16 -4.20 -7.11
CA PHE A 122 -0.77 -3.83 -6.81
C PHE A 122 0.23 -4.33 -7.86
N GLY A 123 -0.22 -5.07 -8.88
CA GLY A 123 0.66 -5.71 -9.86
C GLY A 123 1.58 -4.75 -10.58
N GLY A 124 1.06 -3.61 -11.01
CA GLY A 124 1.80 -2.58 -11.74
C GLY A 124 2.34 -1.44 -10.89
N LEU A 125 2.04 -1.39 -9.58
CA LEU A 125 2.52 -0.31 -8.71
C LEU A 125 3.94 -0.60 -8.22
N THR A 126 4.87 0.25 -8.64
CA THR A 126 6.27 0.19 -8.20
C THR A 126 6.52 1.15 -7.03
N ASN A 127 7.64 0.98 -6.31
CA ASN A 127 8.06 1.90 -5.26
C ASN A 127 8.69 3.21 -5.79
N ALA A 128 8.76 3.39 -7.11
CA ALA A 128 9.42 4.52 -7.75
C ALA A 128 8.67 5.85 -7.50
N GLY A 129 9.37 6.87 -7.02
CA GLY A 129 8.79 8.20 -6.80
C GLY A 129 7.76 8.28 -5.69
N LEU A 130 7.61 7.23 -4.88
CA LEU A 130 6.79 7.23 -3.70
C LEU A 130 7.54 7.83 -2.51
N GLY A 131 6.78 8.41 -1.61
CA GLY A 131 7.25 8.93 -0.34
C GLY A 131 6.88 8.00 0.81
N ARG A 132 6.18 8.51 1.78
CA ARG A 132 5.75 7.81 2.98
C ARG A 132 4.54 6.91 2.72
N ILE A 133 4.47 5.76 3.40
CA ILE A 133 3.31 4.88 3.39
C ILE A 133 2.82 4.69 4.82
N GLU A 134 1.52 4.81 5.03
CA GLU A 134 0.85 4.48 6.29
C GLU A 134 -0.14 3.33 6.05
N ILE A 135 -0.08 2.29 6.87
CA ILE A 135 -1.00 1.16 6.84
C ILE A 135 -1.77 1.15 8.14
N LEU A 136 -3.05 1.45 8.06
CA LEU A 136 -3.98 1.44 9.18
C LEU A 136 -4.74 0.12 9.17
N LYS A 137 -4.66 -0.66 10.25
CA LYS A 137 -5.21 -2.01 10.33
C LYS A 137 -6.52 -2.06 11.13
N GLY A 138 -7.34 -3.09 10.84
CA GLY A 138 -8.68 -3.26 11.40
C GLY A 138 -9.73 -2.35 10.76
N SER A 139 -11.01 -2.51 11.08
CA SER A 139 -12.08 -1.74 10.45
C SER A 139 -11.95 -0.23 10.70
N GLN A 140 -12.05 0.54 9.64
CA GLN A 140 -11.93 1.99 9.60
C GLN A 140 -13.14 2.65 8.91
N SER A 141 -14.24 1.92 8.76
CA SER A 141 -15.45 2.42 8.08
C SER A 141 -16.03 3.66 8.75
N ALA A 142 -15.91 3.76 10.08
CA ALA A 142 -16.33 4.97 10.82
C ALA A 142 -15.60 6.27 10.40
N ARG A 143 -14.56 6.18 9.57
CA ARG A 143 -13.83 7.33 9.04
C ARG A 143 -13.78 7.37 7.52
N PHE A 144 -13.52 6.23 6.87
CA PHE A 144 -13.30 6.16 5.44
C PHE A 144 -14.54 5.72 4.65
N GLY A 145 -15.61 5.30 5.36
CA GLY A 145 -16.84 4.80 4.76
C GLY A 145 -16.73 3.33 4.36
N GLN A 146 -17.50 2.96 3.36
CA GLN A 146 -17.54 1.60 2.83
C GLN A 146 -16.15 1.08 2.44
N ASN A 147 -15.98 -0.23 2.42
CA ASN A 147 -14.78 -0.95 1.98
C ASN A 147 -13.59 -0.91 2.97
N ALA A 148 -13.54 0.00 3.94
CA ALA A 148 -12.43 0.09 4.90
C ALA A 148 -12.56 -0.93 6.05
N VAL A 149 -12.82 -2.20 5.74
CA VAL A 149 -13.09 -3.29 6.71
C VAL A 149 -11.80 -3.95 7.19
N GLY A 150 -10.85 -4.23 6.29
CA GLY A 150 -9.56 -4.83 6.63
C GLY A 150 -8.53 -3.82 7.09
N GLY A 151 -8.67 -2.58 6.64
CA GLY A 151 -7.76 -1.49 6.90
C GLY A 151 -7.73 -0.47 5.76
N VAL A 152 -6.72 0.41 5.79
CA VAL A 152 -6.48 1.42 4.74
C VAL A 152 -4.99 1.52 4.48
N ILE A 153 -4.58 1.56 3.22
CA ILE A 153 -3.22 1.85 2.79
C ILE A 153 -3.20 3.27 2.21
N ASN A 154 -2.48 4.17 2.86
CA ASN A 154 -2.28 5.54 2.41
C ASN A 154 -0.84 5.74 1.94
N ILE A 155 -0.69 6.13 0.71
CA ILE A 155 0.58 6.38 0.04
C ILE A 155 0.69 7.89 -0.20
N GLU A 156 1.74 8.49 0.29
CA GLU A 156 2.12 9.85 -0.09
C GLU A 156 3.18 9.80 -1.19
N SER A 157 3.01 10.58 -2.24
CA SER A 157 4.07 10.82 -3.20
C SER A 157 5.21 11.62 -2.54
N LEU A 158 6.26 11.94 -3.27
CA LEU A 158 7.35 12.75 -2.74
C LEU A 158 6.86 14.02 -2.04
N ARG A 159 7.53 14.40 -0.95
CA ARG A 159 7.32 15.66 -0.23
C ARG A 159 8.66 16.38 -0.01
N PRO A 160 8.70 17.70 -0.10
CA PRO A 160 9.91 18.44 0.26
C PRO A 160 10.11 18.37 1.78
N THR A 161 11.30 18.00 2.21
CA THR A 161 11.70 17.91 3.63
C THR A 161 12.55 19.11 4.07
N GLU A 162 13.23 19.77 3.12
CA GLU A 162 14.16 20.86 3.34
C GLU A 162 13.79 22.07 2.49
N ASP A 163 14.18 23.27 2.94
CA ASP A 163 14.02 24.50 2.16
C ASP A 163 14.94 24.48 0.92
N GLY A 164 14.49 25.12 -0.15
CA GLY A 164 15.22 25.13 -1.42
C GLY A 164 14.64 24.17 -2.45
N MET A 165 15.41 23.94 -3.49
CA MET A 165 15.08 23.00 -4.56
C MET A 165 16.07 21.83 -4.51
N HIS A 166 15.54 20.63 -4.49
CA HIS A 166 16.29 19.38 -4.44
C HIS A 166 15.74 18.43 -5.49
N GLY A 167 16.57 17.56 -5.99
CA GLY A 167 16.15 16.57 -6.95
C GLY A 167 17.01 15.32 -6.88
N PHE A 168 16.50 14.26 -7.49
CA PHE A 168 17.28 13.06 -7.73
C PHE A 168 16.92 12.46 -9.08
N ALA A 169 17.88 11.76 -9.66
CA ALA A 169 17.69 10.89 -10.81
C ALA A 169 18.22 9.50 -10.46
N GLU A 170 17.49 8.48 -10.85
CA GLU A 170 17.85 7.08 -10.63
C GLU A 170 17.73 6.29 -11.93
N VAL A 171 18.68 5.39 -12.15
CA VAL A 171 18.62 4.40 -13.22
C VAL A 171 18.97 3.04 -12.64
N GLU A 172 18.24 2.01 -13.05
CA GLU A 172 18.43 0.63 -12.62
C GLU A 172 18.31 -0.30 -13.81
N ALA A 173 19.13 -1.36 -13.83
CA ALA A 173 19.03 -2.44 -14.78
C ALA A 173 19.38 -3.78 -14.12
N GLY A 174 18.83 -4.87 -14.62
CA GLY A 174 19.05 -6.18 -13.99
C GLY A 174 18.52 -7.37 -14.77
N SER A 175 18.30 -8.45 -14.05
CA SER A 175 17.73 -9.69 -14.56
C SER A 175 16.37 -9.45 -15.20
N LEU A 176 15.95 -10.35 -16.10
CA LEU A 176 14.67 -10.28 -16.81
C LEU A 176 14.57 -9.04 -17.73
N ASP A 177 15.71 -8.61 -18.28
CA ASP A 177 15.86 -7.35 -19.04
C ASP A 177 15.23 -6.11 -18.37
N PHE A 178 15.20 -6.12 -17.02
CA PHE A 178 14.61 -5.05 -16.22
C PHE A 178 15.40 -3.76 -16.40
N ARG A 179 14.65 -2.67 -16.66
CA ARG A 179 15.17 -1.32 -16.77
C ARG A 179 14.21 -0.36 -16.09
N ARG A 180 14.76 0.52 -15.26
CA ARG A 180 13.97 1.57 -14.61
C ARG A 180 14.71 2.89 -14.62
N GLY A 181 14.00 3.96 -14.92
CA GLY A 181 14.43 5.34 -14.74
C GLY A 181 13.47 6.09 -13.85
N VAL A 182 13.99 6.87 -12.89
CA VAL A 182 13.19 7.71 -11.99
C VAL A 182 13.76 9.11 -11.95
N LEU A 183 12.92 10.12 -11.98
CA LEU A 183 13.24 11.51 -11.72
C LEU A 183 12.33 12.03 -10.61
N GLY A 184 12.92 12.63 -9.57
CA GLY A 184 12.21 13.31 -8.49
C GLY A 184 12.71 14.74 -8.33
N LEU A 185 11.78 15.67 -8.12
CA LEU A 185 12.05 17.08 -7.84
C LEU A 185 11.19 17.53 -6.67
N THR A 186 11.78 18.24 -5.73
CA THR A 186 11.07 18.88 -4.61
C THR A 186 11.52 20.33 -4.46
N ALA A 187 10.61 21.20 -4.06
CA ALA A 187 10.93 22.58 -3.76
C ALA A 187 10.11 23.06 -2.57
N ARG A 188 10.77 23.70 -1.61
CA ARG A 188 10.13 24.29 -0.44
C ARG A 188 10.58 25.74 -0.27
N THR A 189 9.62 26.57 0.01
CA THR A 189 9.82 27.95 0.48
C THR A 189 8.98 28.14 1.75
N ALA A 190 9.11 29.29 2.42
CA ALA A 190 8.29 29.59 3.59
C ALA A 190 6.77 29.48 3.36
N ARG A 191 6.29 29.45 2.11
CA ARG A 191 4.86 29.43 1.78
C ARG A 191 4.46 28.38 0.75
N THR A 192 5.40 27.71 0.11
CA THR A 192 5.08 26.81 -1.01
C THR A 192 5.85 25.52 -0.88
N ASP A 193 5.14 24.41 -0.96
CA ASP A 193 5.66 23.07 -1.14
C ASP A 193 5.28 22.60 -2.55
N LEU A 194 6.25 22.08 -3.30
CA LEU A 194 6.08 21.47 -4.62
C LEU A 194 6.88 20.17 -4.64
N ALA A 195 6.28 19.11 -5.15
CA ALA A 195 6.98 17.87 -5.46
C ALA A 195 6.47 17.30 -6.79
N PHE A 196 7.37 16.71 -7.55
CA PHE A 196 7.08 16.02 -8.78
C PHE A 196 7.94 14.77 -8.86
N SER A 197 7.36 13.67 -9.33
CA SER A 197 8.11 12.47 -9.69
C SER A 197 7.61 11.92 -11.02
N PHE A 198 8.53 11.30 -11.75
CA PHE A 198 8.25 10.54 -12.97
C PHE A 198 9.10 9.28 -12.96
N SER A 199 8.52 8.15 -13.36
CA SER A 199 9.26 6.90 -13.55
C SER A 199 8.81 6.20 -14.84
N ARG A 200 9.75 5.48 -15.44
CA ARG A 200 9.50 4.51 -16.49
C ARG A 200 10.16 3.20 -16.09
N THR A 201 9.39 2.10 -16.15
CA THR A 201 9.83 0.73 -15.83
C THR A 201 9.49 -0.17 -16.99
N GLU A 202 10.42 -1.04 -17.37
CA GLU A 202 10.27 -2.04 -18.44
C GLU A 202 10.96 -3.34 -17.99
N THR A 203 10.39 -4.49 -18.34
CA THR A 203 10.99 -5.82 -18.13
C THR A 203 10.36 -6.82 -19.09
N ASP A 204 11.13 -7.79 -19.57
CA ASP A 204 10.61 -8.90 -20.37
C ASP A 204 9.86 -9.92 -19.48
N GLY A 205 10.09 -9.91 -18.15
CA GLY A 205 9.38 -10.78 -17.22
C GLY A 205 9.80 -12.26 -17.30
N PHE A 206 8.85 -13.12 -17.02
CA PHE A 206 8.90 -14.59 -17.14
C PHE A 206 7.45 -15.07 -17.31
N SER A 207 7.22 -16.28 -17.83
CA SER A 207 5.86 -16.84 -18.01
C SER A 207 5.07 -16.81 -16.69
N ALA A 208 3.90 -16.22 -16.72
CA ALA A 208 3.03 -16.07 -15.55
C ALA A 208 2.49 -17.43 -15.09
N SER A 209 2.08 -18.28 -16.04
CA SER A 209 1.55 -19.61 -15.76
C SER A 209 2.68 -20.64 -15.59
N ALA A 210 2.54 -21.55 -14.62
CA ALA A 210 3.41 -22.72 -14.51
C ALA A 210 3.32 -23.67 -15.73
N PHE A 211 2.36 -23.46 -16.62
CA PHE A 211 2.15 -24.24 -17.86
C PHE A 211 2.48 -23.44 -19.11
N GLY A 212 2.82 -22.15 -18.98
CA GLY A 212 3.26 -21.29 -20.05
C GLY A 212 4.73 -21.44 -20.38
N THR A 213 5.14 -20.91 -21.50
CA THR A 213 6.52 -20.96 -22.02
C THR A 213 7.02 -19.63 -22.57
N GLU A 214 6.16 -18.69 -22.83
CA GLU A 214 6.53 -17.33 -23.23
C GLU A 214 6.80 -16.46 -22.02
N ASP A 215 7.62 -15.42 -22.19
CA ASP A 215 7.86 -14.44 -21.12
C ASP A 215 6.78 -13.37 -21.17
N ASP A 216 6.17 -13.06 -20.02
CA ASP A 216 5.15 -12.04 -19.85
C ASP A 216 5.78 -10.72 -19.43
N GLY A 217 5.85 -9.80 -20.38
CA GLY A 217 6.50 -8.51 -20.21
C GLY A 217 5.64 -7.46 -19.49
N PHE A 218 6.31 -6.43 -18.98
CA PHE A 218 5.67 -5.29 -18.35
C PHE A 218 6.35 -3.99 -18.74
N GLU A 219 5.54 -2.97 -19.03
CA GLU A 219 5.99 -1.61 -19.15
C GLU A 219 5.02 -0.65 -18.45
N ALA A 220 5.56 0.37 -17.77
CA ALA A 220 4.76 1.40 -17.13
C ALA A 220 5.46 2.74 -17.07
N SER A 221 4.66 3.79 -17.22
CA SER A 221 5.02 5.18 -16.91
C SER A 221 4.14 5.67 -15.76
N GLN A 222 4.75 6.24 -14.71
CA GLN A 222 4.05 6.78 -13.56
C GLN A 222 4.52 8.21 -13.32
N ALA A 223 3.57 9.13 -13.02
CA ALA A 223 3.89 10.50 -12.65
C ALA A 223 3.03 10.95 -11.47
N ASN A 224 3.63 11.67 -10.53
CA ASN A 224 2.93 12.27 -9.40
C ASN A 224 3.32 13.74 -9.28
N LEU A 225 2.34 14.57 -8.92
CA LEU A 225 2.53 15.99 -8.62
C LEU A 225 1.83 16.32 -7.29
N TYR A 226 2.54 17.00 -6.43
CA TYR A 226 1.99 17.63 -5.24
C TYR A 226 2.34 19.11 -5.19
N PHE A 227 1.38 19.95 -4.92
CA PHE A 227 1.55 21.38 -4.74
C PHE A 227 0.69 21.87 -3.58
N ARG A 228 1.27 22.68 -2.68
CA ARG A 228 0.57 23.39 -1.62
C ARG A 228 1.13 24.80 -1.46
N HIS A 229 0.26 25.78 -1.40
CA HIS A 229 0.64 27.18 -1.22
C HIS A 229 -0.13 27.83 -0.08
N GLN A 230 0.60 28.43 0.86
CA GLN A 230 0.07 29.24 1.96
C GLN A 230 -0.27 30.64 1.42
N VAL A 231 -1.53 30.89 1.09
CA VAL A 231 -2.02 32.14 0.51
C VAL A 231 -1.97 33.27 1.55
N SER A 232 -2.38 32.96 2.77
CA SER A 232 -2.33 33.87 3.94
C SER A 232 -2.09 33.06 5.22
N ASP A 233 -2.00 33.71 6.37
CA ASP A 233 -1.78 33.01 7.66
C ASP A 233 -2.90 32.04 8.03
N ILE A 234 -4.09 32.20 7.43
CA ILE A 234 -5.27 31.36 7.70
C ILE A 234 -5.75 30.55 6.51
N LEU A 235 -5.17 30.73 5.34
CA LEU A 235 -5.65 30.12 4.09
C LEU A 235 -4.49 29.48 3.33
N ALA A 236 -4.63 28.19 3.03
CA ALA A 236 -3.79 27.49 2.07
C ALA A 236 -4.64 26.81 1.00
N ALA A 237 -4.05 26.56 -0.15
CA ALA A 237 -4.66 25.79 -1.23
C ALA A 237 -3.62 24.85 -1.84
N GLY A 238 -4.07 23.72 -2.36
CA GLY A 238 -3.19 22.73 -2.93
C GLY A 238 -3.84 21.88 -4.00
N LEU A 239 -2.98 21.10 -4.65
CA LEU A 239 -3.32 20.20 -5.74
C LEU A 239 -2.45 18.95 -5.64
N SER A 240 -3.05 17.78 -5.84
CA SER A 240 -2.37 16.51 -6.09
C SER A 240 -2.83 15.95 -7.42
N ALA A 241 -1.92 15.36 -8.18
CA ALA A 241 -2.25 14.66 -9.43
C ALA A 241 -1.41 13.40 -9.56
N LEU A 242 -2.01 12.36 -10.12
CA LEU A 242 -1.33 11.12 -10.48
C LEU A 242 -1.69 10.71 -11.92
N TYR A 243 -0.75 10.05 -12.56
CA TYR A 243 -0.92 9.43 -13.87
C TYR A 243 -0.18 8.10 -13.89
N ILE A 244 -0.84 7.06 -14.40
CA ILE A 244 -0.29 5.73 -14.62
C ILE A 244 -0.72 5.29 -16.01
N ASP A 245 0.24 4.88 -16.85
CA ASP A 245 0.01 4.19 -18.12
C ASP A 245 0.87 2.95 -18.11
N SER A 246 0.24 1.77 -18.24
CA SER A 246 0.91 0.49 -18.16
C SER A 246 0.34 -0.52 -19.14
N ARG A 247 1.22 -1.44 -19.58
CA ARG A 247 0.88 -2.66 -20.30
C ARG A 247 1.56 -3.82 -19.59
N ALA A 248 0.78 -4.83 -19.26
CA ALA A 248 1.23 -6.07 -18.66
C ALA A 248 0.74 -7.25 -19.50
N GLU A 249 1.63 -8.14 -19.87
CA GLU A 249 1.30 -9.41 -20.49
C GLU A 249 0.93 -10.42 -19.41
N PHE A 250 0.14 -11.43 -19.76
CA PHE A 250 -0.29 -12.48 -18.84
C PHE A 250 -0.67 -13.74 -19.61
N ASP A 251 -0.58 -14.88 -18.97
CA ASP A 251 -1.03 -16.16 -19.50
C ASP A 251 -2.51 -16.41 -19.26
N GLU A 252 -3.15 -17.09 -20.20
CA GLU A 252 -4.49 -17.65 -20.04
C GLU A 252 -4.50 -18.80 -19.01
N PHE A 253 -5.70 -19.18 -18.62
CA PHE A 253 -5.91 -20.28 -17.70
C PHE A 253 -5.44 -21.60 -18.33
N GLY A 254 -4.21 -22.01 -18.02
CA GLY A 254 -3.62 -23.25 -18.51
C GLY A 254 -2.38 -23.07 -19.40
N GLY A 255 -1.84 -21.86 -19.50
CA GLY A 255 -0.60 -21.51 -20.22
C GLY A 255 -0.78 -20.47 -21.29
N ASP A 256 0.20 -20.38 -22.18
CA ASP A 256 0.23 -19.43 -23.27
C ASP A 256 -1.05 -19.51 -24.11
N GLY A 257 -1.58 -18.37 -24.53
CA GLY A 257 -2.75 -18.28 -25.38
C GLY A 257 -2.57 -18.95 -26.76
N ALA A 258 -3.62 -19.02 -27.54
CA ALA A 258 -3.56 -19.58 -28.88
C ALA A 258 -2.93 -18.60 -29.87
N PRO A 259 -1.74 -18.85 -30.45
CA PRO A 259 -1.15 -17.96 -31.45
C PRO A 259 -2.10 -17.65 -32.60
N PRO A 260 -2.17 -16.43 -33.13
CA PRO A 260 -1.19 -15.32 -32.96
C PRO A 260 -1.59 -14.26 -31.91
N PHE A 261 -2.31 -14.62 -30.88
CA PHE A 261 -2.83 -13.64 -29.89
C PHE A 261 -1.85 -13.50 -28.74
N ASP A 262 -1.59 -12.26 -28.34
CA ASP A 262 -0.88 -11.91 -27.10
C ASP A 262 -1.94 -11.50 -26.07
N GLU A 263 -1.90 -12.11 -24.90
CA GLU A 263 -2.74 -11.77 -23.77
C GLU A 263 -2.11 -10.58 -23.04
N PHE A 264 -2.88 -9.51 -22.86
CA PHE A 264 -2.38 -8.35 -22.14
C PHE A 264 -3.49 -7.54 -21.47
N ASN A 265 -3.12 -6.88 -20.38
CA ASN A 265 -3.87 -5.78 -19.78
C ASN A 265 -3.17 -4.46 -20.07
N LYS A 266 -3.90 -3.51 -20.69
CA LYS A 266 -3.47 -2.13 -20.78
C LYS A 266 -4.31 -1.31 -19.81
N THR A 267 -3.66 -0.50 -18.94
CA THR A 267 -4.34 0.35 -17.97
C THR A 267 -3.81 1.77 -18.08
N GLU A 268 -4.73 2.73 -18.23
CA GLU A 268 -4.46 4.14 -18.07
C GLU A 268 -5.30 4.66 -16.90
N ALA A 269 -4.64 5.21 -15.86
CA ALA A 269 -5.31 5.77 -14.71
C ALA A 269 -4.86 7.20 -14.45
N THR A 270 -5.82 8.07 -14.18
CA THR A 270 -5.60 9.47 -13.84
C THR A 270 -6.32 9.84 -12.56
N GLY A 271 -5.65 10.61 -11.72
CA GLY A 271 -6.23 11.14 -10.50
C GLY A 271 -5.90 12.61 -10.32
N LEU A 272 -6.86 13.39 -9.85
CA LEU A 272 -6.71 14.79 -9.54
C LEU A 272 -7.43 15.13 -8.24
N ARG A 273 -6.77 15.83 -7.33
CA ARG A 273 -7.37 16.35 -6.09
C ARG A 273 -6.97 17.79 -5.87
N GLY A 274 -7.94 18.69 -5.84
CA GLY A 274 -7.77 20.09 -5.41
C GLY A 274 -8.30 20.26 -4.00
N PHE A 275 -7.60 21.02 -3.14
CA PHE A 275 -8.04 21.25 -1.77
C PHE A 275 -7.77 22.69 -1.30
N VAL A 276 -8.57 23.12 -0.34
CA VAL A 276 -8.44 24.40 0.35
C VAL A 276 -8.50 24.15 1.84
N GLU A 277 -7.50 24.65 2.56
CA GLU A 277 -7.42 24.63 4.03
C GLU A 277 -7.68 26.03 4.57
N LEU A 278 -8.55 26.15 5.56
CA LEU A 278 -8.92 27.42 6.19
C LEU A 278 -8.89 27.28 7.72
N GLN A 279 -8.24 28.21 8.41
CA GLN A 279 -8.24 28.30 9.87
C GLN A 279 -9.14 29.45 10.34
N THR A 280 -10.19 29.16 11.11
CA THR A 280 -11.10 30.14 11.68
C THR A 280 -11.14 30.04 13.21
N GLY A 281 -10.26 30.79 13.88
CA GLY A 281 -10.09 30.67 15.33
C GLY A 281 -9.64 29.28 15.74
N ALA A 282 -10.45 28.59 16.55
CA ALA A 282 -10.17 27.21 17.02
C ALA A 282 -10.62 26.11 16.05
N VAL A 283 -11.18 26.47 14.88
CA VAL A 283 -11.67 25.50 13.90
C VAL A 283 -10.76 25.51 12.68
N SER A 284 -10.22 24.35 12.33
CA SER A 284 -9.59 24.10 11.03
C SER A 284 -10.61 23.46 10.08
N HIS A 285 -10.56 23.84 8.83
CA HIS A 285 -11.45 23.36 7.77
C HIS A 285 -10.62 22.91 6.58
N GLU A 286 -11.00 21.82 5.93
CA GLU A 286 -10.54 21.42 4.62
C GLU A 286 -11.75 21.13 3.73
N VAL A 287 -11.75 21.65 2.53
CA VAL A 287 -12.66 21.27 1.44
C VAL A 287 -11.81 20.71 0.33
N ALA A 288 -12.14 19.53 -0.17
CA ALA A 288 -11.45 18.93 -1.30
C ALA A 288 -12.43 18.43 -2.36
N LEU A 289 -11.95 18.46 -3.60
CA LEU A 289 -12.58 17.87 -4.77
C LEU A 289 -11.60 16.88 -5.36
N SER A 290 -12.01 15.65 -5.58
CA SER A 290 -11.18 14.65 -6.26
C SER A 290 -11.92 13.99 -7.41
N HIS A 291 -11.14 13.63 -8.42
CA HIS A 291 -11.56 12.87 -9.59
C HIS A 291 -10.53 11.78 -9.83
N PHE A 292 -10.99 10.57 -10.03
CA PHE A 292 -10.18 9.41 -10.41
C PHE A 292 -10.87 8.70 -11.57
N GLU A 293 -10.11 8.34 -12.59
CA GLU A 293 -10.56 7.60 -13.75
C GLU A 293 -9.56 6.47 -14.04
N SER A 294 -10.07 5.27 -14.30
CA SER A 294 -9.30 4.10 -14.71
C SER A 294 -9.91 3.55 -16.00
N ASP A 295 -9.12 3.55 -17.07
CA ASP A 295 -9.45 2.97 -18.37
C ASP A 295 -8.57 1.73 -18.57
N ARG A 296 -9.18 0.55 -18.60
CA ARG A 296 -8.48 -0.72 -18.74
C ARG A 296 -9.03 -1.51 -19.92
N VAL A 297 -8.13 -2.08 -20.70
CA VAL A 297 -8.46 -3.03 -21.78
C VAL A 297 -7.75 -4.34 -21.46
N SER A 298 -8.52 -5.41 -21.26
CA SER A 298 -8.00 -6.77 -21.17
C SER A 298 -8.16 -7.44 -22.53
N ASN A 299 -7.07 -7.89 -23.15
CA ASN A 299 -7.09 -8.67 -24.37
C ASN A 299 -6.79 -10.14 -24.03
N SER A 300 -7.74 -11.00 -24.31
CA SER A 300 -7.64 -12.43 -24.07
C SER A 300 -8.11 -13.17 -25.31
N ASN A 301 -7.25 -14.05 -25.85
CA ASN A 301 -7.49 -14.79 -27.10
C ASN A 301 -7.96 -13.91 -28.27
N GLY A 302 -7.41 -12.70 -28.39
CA GLY A 302 -7.76 -11.73 -29.42
C GLY A 302 -9.09 -11.02 -29.22
N VAL A 303 -9.71 -11.18 -28.05
CA VAL A 303 -10.95 -10.47 -27.66
C VAL A 303 -10.60 -9.37 -26.67
N ALA A 304 -10.78 -8.14 -27.10
CA ALA A 304 -10.59 -6.98 -26.23
C ALA A 304 -11.85 -6.69 -25.40
N SER A 305 -11.69 -6.65 -24.08
CA SER A 305 -12.75 -6.31 -23.13
C SER A 305 -12.39 -5.00 -22.43
N PRO A 306 -13.13 -3.91 -22.70
CA PRO A 306 -12.90 -2.63 -22.03
C PRO A 306 -13.57 -2.61 -20.65
N PHE A 307 -12.88 -1.97 -19.69
CA PHE A 307 -13.38 -1.65 -18.36
C PHE A 307 -13.08 -0.18 -18.11
N LYS A 308 -14.08 0.58 -17.73
CA LYS A 308 -13.91 2.00 -17.40
C LYS A 308 -14.59 2.28 -16.07
N GLY A 309 -13.81 2.84 -15.14
CA GLY A 309 -14.28 3.25 -13.83
C GLY A 309 -13.98 4.72 -13.59
N GLU A 310 -14.95 5.46 -13.08
CA GLU A 310 -14.80 6.85 -12.72
C GLU A 310 -15.31 7.08 -11.29
N ARG A 311 -14.57 7.86 -10.49
CA ARG A 311 -15.00 8.32 -9.17
C ARG A 311 -14.80 9.82 -9.05
N ARG A 312 -15.86 10.52 -8.65
CA ARG A 312 -15.86 11.94 -8.29
C ARG A 312 -16.24 12.07 -6.83
N ARG A 313 -15.46 12.86 -6.08
CA ARG A 313 -15.74 13.07 -4.66
C ARG A 313 -15.59 14.54 -4.29
N VAL A 314 -16.52 14.99 -3.46
CA VAL A 314 -16.43 16.25 -2.74
C VAL A 314 -16.38 15.90 -1.27
N ASP A 315 -15.37 16.36 -0.54
CA ASP A 315 -15.28 16.13 0.90
C ASP A 315 -15.01 17.42 1.67
N TYR A 316 -15.66 17.52 2.83
CA TYR A 316 -15.44 18.56 3.82
C TYR A 316 -15.02 17.92 5.13
N ARG A 317 -13.96 18.44 5.72
CA ARG A 317 -13.47 18.04 7.05
C ARG A 317 -13.31 19.27 7.90
N GLY A 318 -13.80 19.20 9.12
CA GLY A 318 -13.64 20.23 10.14
C GLY A 318 -13.04 19.63 11.41
N SER A 319 -12.19 20.39 12.10
CA SER A 319 -11.67 20.02 13.42
C SER A 319 -11.77 21.22 14.34
N TYR A 320 -12.44 21.05 15.47
CA TYR A 320 -12.54 22.02 16.55
C TYR A 320 -11.63 21.57 17.70
N ASP A 321 -10.51 22.27 17.86
CA ASP A 321 -9.60 22.05 18.99
C ASP A 321 -9.89 23.06 20.09
N THR A 322 -10.27 22.56 21.27
CA THR A 322 -10.57 23.41 22.44
C THR A 322 -9.31 23.94 23.12
N GLY A 323 -8.13 23.43 22.77
CA GLY A 323 -6.88 23.64 23.53
C GLY A 323 -6.91 23.01 24.93
N GLY A 324 -7.91 22.16 25.22
CA GLY A 324 -8.16 21.47 26.48
C GLY A 324 -8.05 19.94 26.34
N ILE A 325 -8.87 19.25 27.11
CA ILE A 325 -8.84 17.77 27.18
C ILE A 325 -9.62 17.08 26.06
N TRP A 326 -10.30 17.81 25.18
CA TRP A 326 -11.03 17.22 24.06
C TRP A 326 -10.96 18.06 22.79
N SER A 327 -11.06 17.40 21.66
CA SER A 327 -11.27 17.98 20.35
C SER A 327 -12.37 17.22 19.60
N LEU A 328 -13.07 17.92 18.70
CA LEU A 328 -14.15 17.37 17.90
C LEU A 328 -13.80 17.49 16.42
N ASN A 329 -13.72 16.37 15.74
CA ASN A 329 -13.62 16.29 14.31
C ASN A 329 -15.00 15.98 13.72
N PHE A 330 -15.30 16.53 12.55
CA PHE A 330 -16.57 16.30 11.85
C PHE A 330 -16.35 16.42 10.35
N GLY A 331 -17.17 15.76 9.56
CA GLY A 331 -17.04 15.79 8.12
C GLY A 331 -18.27 15.31 7.40
N ALA A 332 -18.34 15.65 6.13
CA ALA A 332 -19.32 15.15 5.19
C ALA A 332 -18.68 14.98 3.82
N ASP A 333 -19.08 13.96 3.09
CA ASP A 333 -18.64 13.73 1.73
C ASP A 333 -19.79 13.25 0.85
N TYR A 334 -19.66 13.56 -0.43
CA TYR A 334 -20.45 13.01 -1.51
C TYR A 334 -19.53 12.34 -2.50
N THR A 335 -19.79 11.08 -2.79
CA THR A 335 -19.03 10.28 -3.76
C THR A 335 -19.99 9.78 -4.83
N GLU A 336 -19.57 9.94 -6.09
CA GLU A 336 -20.21 9.40 -7.27
C GLU A 336 -19.25 8.40 -7.89
N GLU A 337 -19.71 7.17 -8.11
CA GLU A 337 -18.97 6.12 -8.82
C GLU A 337 -19.76 5.68 -10.04
N GLU A 338 -19.04 5.54 -11.16
CA GLU A 338 -19.62 5.16 -12.45
C GLU A 338 -18.74 4.10 -13.11
N ASP A 339 -19.35 3.06 -13.65
CA ASP A 339 -18.74 2.17 -14.63
C ASP A 339 -19.44 2.33 -16.01
N LEU A 340 -19.13 1.48 -16.97
CA LEU A 340 -19.70 1.55 -18.32
C LEU A 340 -21.24 1.47 -18.36
N ASN A 341 -21.90 0.95 -17.33
CA ASN A 341 -23.30 0.57 -17.35
C ASN A 341 -24.13 1.15 -16.21
N GLN A 342 -23.50 1.49 -15.09
CA GLN A 342 -24.18 1.81 -13.84
C GLN A 342 -23.49 2.97 -13.12
N LYS A 343 -24.27 3.64 -12.28
CA LYS A 343 -23.84 4.77 -11.47
C LYS A 343 -24.41 4.64 -10.08
N ILE A 344 -23.60 4.92 -9.07
CA ILE A 344 -23.99 4.95 -7.67
C ILE A 344 -23.58 6.27 -7.01
N ASP A 345 -24.37 6.71 -6.06
CA ASP A 345 -24.13 7.90 -5.25
C ASP A 345 -24.08 7.52 -3.78
N ILE A 346 -23.15 8.10 -3.04
CA ILE A 346 -22.96 7.85 -1.61
C ILE A 346 -22.79 9.19 -0.90
N VAL A 347 -23.60 9.42 0.15
CA VAL A 347 -23.47 10.57 1.05
C VAL A 347 -23.02 10.09 2.42
N GLY A 348 -21.84 10.53 2.85
CA GLY A 348 -21.28 10.20 4.16
C GLY A 348 -21.31 11.39 5.11
N VAL A 349 -21.66 11.17 6.38
CA VAL A 349 -21.53 12.17 7.45
C VAL A 349 -20.85 11.52 8.65
N GLN A 350 -19.79 12.15 9.17
CA GLN A 350 -18.97 11.57 10.23
C GLN A 350 -18.69 12.57 11.36
N THR A 351 -18.47 12.02 12.55
CA THR A 351 -18.01 12.76 13.73
C THR A 351 -17.03 11.90 14.52
N GLU A 352 -15.96 12.51 15.00
CA GLU A 352 -14.97 11.88 15.86
C GLU A 352 -14.68 12.77 17.06
N LEU A 353 -14.83 12.23 18.27
CA LEU A 353 -14.51 12.88 19.53
C LEU A 353 -13.20 12.31 20.08
N LEU A 354 -12.20 13.14 20.18
CA LEU A 354 -10.91 12.81 20.81
C LEU A 354 -10.89 13.39 22.22
N ILE A 355 -10.54 12.57 23.23
CA ILE A 355 -10.49 12.96 24.63
C ILE A 355 -9.16 12.52 25.24
N ALA A 356 -8.43 13.43 25.86
CA ALA A 356 -7.24 13.17 26.66
C ALA A 356 -7.52 13.50 28.15
N PRO A 357 -8.16 12.56 28.91
CA PRO A 357 -8.53 12.83 30.29
C PRO A 357 -7.32 13.05 31.20
N THR A 358 -6.18 12.47 30.81
CA THR A 358 -4.87 12.63 31.46
C THR A 358 -3.77 12.72 30.40
N ASP A 359 -2.58 13.13 30.77
CA ASP A 359 -1.42 13.18 29.87
C ASP A 359 -1.00 11.79 29.35
N THR A 360 -1.50 10.70 29.93
CA THR A 360 -1.13 9.32 29.61
C THR A 360 -2.24 8.50 28.97
N LEU A 361 -3.45 9.04 28.86
CA LEU A 361 -4.60 8.31 28.31
C LEU A 361 -5.29 9.14 27.23
N ASP A 362 -5.39 8.59 26.05
CA ASP A 362 -6.16 9.15 24.92
C ASP A 362 -7.28 8.18 24.54
N LEU A 363 -8.45 8.73 24.29
CA LEU A 363 -9.67 8.03 23.85
C LEU A 363 -10.15 8.65 22.55
N ALA A 364 -10.60 7.82 21.61
CA ALA A 364 -11.22 8.25 20.36
C ALA A 364 -12.55 7.52 20.16
N PHE A 365 -13.59 8.26 19.82
CA PHE A 365 -14.93 7.74 19.48
C PHE A 365 -15.36 8.33 18.15
N SER A 366 -15.60 7.47 17.17
CA SER A 366 -16.00 7.88 15.82
C SER A 366 -17.32 7.23 15.46
N VAL A 367 -18.16 7.97 14.75
CA VAL A 367 -19.44 7.49 14.18
C VAL A 367 -19.58 8.10 12.79
N ARG A 368 -20.02 7.28 11.84
CA ARG A 368 -20.30 7.69 10.47
C ARG A 368 -21.60 7.03 9.98
N ASN A 369 -22.41 7.79 9.26
CA ASN A 369 -23.55 7.30 8.52
C ASN A 369 -23.30 7.49 7.03
N ASP A 370 -23.44 6.43 6.25
CA ASP A 370 -23.39 6.44 4.80
C ASP A 370 -24.78 6.16 4.24
N ASP A 371 -25.30 7.04 3.41
CA ASP A 371 -26.56 6.89 2.68
C ASP A 371 -26.23 6.58 1.22
N HIS A 372 -26.62 5.40 0.76
CA HIS A 372 -26.24 4.85 -0.53
C HIS A 372 -27.45 4.82 -1.46
N SER A 373 -27.30 5.18 -2.75
CA SER A 373 -28.41 5.23 -3.70
C SER A 373 -29.14 3.89 -3.93
N GLU A 374 -28.39 2.77 -3.82
CA GLU A 374 -28.92 1.43 -4.09
C GLU A 374 -29.31 0.64 -2.83
N PHE A 375 -28.80 1.05 -1.65
CA PHE A 375 -29.00 0.35 -0.38
C PHE A 375 -29.55 1.30 0.69
N SER A 376 -29.97 0.73 1.83
CA SER A 376 -30.29 1.55 3.02
C SER A 376 -29.05 2.22 3.60
N SER A 377 -29.29 3.25 4.42
CA SER A 377 -28.21 3.89 5.18
C SER A 377 -27.54 2.90 6.13
N GLU A 378 -26.21 2.94 6.18
CA GLU A 378 -25.37 2.13 7.05
C GLU A 378 -24.65 3.01 8.08
N LEU A 379 -24.64 2.54 9.34
CA LEU A 379 -24.00 3.21 10.45
C LEU A 379 -22.75 2.46 10.86
N SER A 380 -21.60 3.15 10.85
CA SER A 380 -20.33 2.59 11.34
C SER A 380 -19.86 3.34 12.59
N SER A 381 -19.31 2.61 13.54
CA SER A 381 -18.80 3.15 14.79
C SER A 381 -17.43 2.59 15.16
N ARG A 382 -16.68 3.37 15.94
CA ARG A 382 -15.38 2.97 16.44
C ARG A 382 -15.11 3.58 17.80
N ALA A 383 -14.56 2.78 18.73
CA ALA A 383 -13.99 3.25 19.97
C ALA A 383 -12.54 2.74 20.08
N ALA A 384 -11.63 3.63 20.44
CA ALA A 384 -10.23 3.27 20.60
C ALA A 384 -9.59 4.00 21.77
N LEU A 385 -8.56 3.38 22.35
CA LEU A 385 -7.76 3.95 23.41
C LEU A 385 -6.26 3.75 23.17
N SER A 386 -5.47 4.73 23.62
CA SER A 386 -4.03 4.60 23.82
C SER A 386 -3.69 4.99 25.25
N TRP A 387 -3.07 4.06 25.98
CA TRP A 387 -2.67 4.27 27.36
C TRP A 387 -1.16 4.10 27.51
N ARG A 388 -0.49 5.19 27.77
CA ARG A 388 0.93 5.22 28.13
C ARG A 388 1.07 4.83 29.60
N ALA A 389 0.95 3.53 29.88
CA ALA A 389 0.97 2.97 31.24
C ALA A 389 2.28 3.28 31.99
N ARG A 390 3.37 3.42 31.24
CA ARG A 390 4.69 3.91 31.67
C ARG A 390 5.33 4.69 30.52
N PRO A 391 6.38 5.49 30.76
CA PRO A 391 7.05 6.23 29.68
C PRO A 391 7.54 5.34 28.53
N ASP A 392 7.78 4.06 28.78
CA ASP A 392 8.30 3.07 27.87
C ASP A 392 7.29 1.96 27.51
N LEU A 393 6.03 2.07 27.96
CA LEU A 393 5.02 1.03 27.75
C LEU A 393 3.68 1.64 27.35
N ILE A 394 3.25 1.32 26.14
CA ILE A 394 1.98 1.77 25.57
C ILE A 394 1.05 0.56 25.39
N VAL A 395 -0.18 0.70 25.81
CA VAL A 395 -1.27 -0.26 25.59
C VAL A 395 -2.28 0.41 24.66
N ARG A 396 -2.67 -0.31 23.60
CA ARG A 396 -3.69 0.15 22.65
C ARG A 396 -4.82 -0.86 22.60
N ALA A 397 -6.04 -0.39 22.48
CA ALA A 397 -7.18 -1.24 22.20
C ALA A 397 -8.17 -0.51 21.30
N SER A 398 -8.85 -1.25 20.42
CA SER A 398 -9.95 -0.73 19.65
C SER A 398 -11.03 -1.78 19.41
N VAL A 399 -12.25 -1.30 19.24
CA VAL A 399 -13.39 -2.03 18.71
C VAL A 399 -14.03 -1.17 17.64
N SER A 400 -14.36 -1.77 16.51
CA SER A 400 -14.98 -1.06 15.40
C SER A 400 -15.88 -2.00 14.62
N ASP A 401 -17.02 -1.50 14.19
CA ASP A 401 -17.83 -2.10 13.15
C ASP A 401 -17.54 -1.44 11.79
N GLY A 402 -18.03 -2.04 10.73
CA GLY A 402 -17.88 -1.54 9.38
C GLY A 402 -18.77 -2.29 8.41
N PHE A 403 -18.79 -1.83 7.17
CA PHE A 403 -19.59 -2.44 6.12
C PHE A 403 -18.88 -2.34 4.76
N ARG A 404 -19.31 -3.20 3.83
CA ARG A 404 -18.94 -3.13 2.43
C ARG A 404 -20.20 -3.29 1.56
N ALA A 405 -20.43 -2.32 0.68
CA ALA A 405 -21.48 -2.45 -0.32
C ALA A 405 -21.05 -3.43 -1.43
N PRO A 406 -22.00 -4.21 -2.01
CA PRO A 406 -21.72 -5.01 -3.19
C PRO A 406 -21.23 -4.13 -4.35
N THR A 407 -20.31 -4.64 -5.17
CA THR A 407 -19.88 -3.95 -6.40
C THR A 407 -20.97 -4.06 -7.47
N LEU A 408 -20.91 -3.20 -8.47
CA LEU A 408 -21.83 -3.21 -9.61
C LEU A 408 -21.84 -4.58 -10.33
N THR A 409 -20.65 -5.20 -10.48
CA THR A 409 -20.53 -6.55 -11.05
C THR A 409 -21.17 -7.62 -10.16
N GLN A 410 -21.11 -7.49 -8.84
CA GLN A 410 -21.74 -8.43 -7.92
C GLN A 410 -23.26 -8.37 -7.94
N LEU A 411 -23.82 -7.22 -8.31
CA LEU A 411 -25.27 -7.02 -8.50
C LEU A 411 -25.75 -7.46 -9.89
N ASP A 412 -24.84 -7.72 -10.84
CA ASP A 412 -25.22 -8.19 -12.18
C ASP A 412 -25.71 -9.64 -12.14
N PRO A 413 -26.95 -9.94 -12.59
CA PRO A 413 -27.50 -11.31 -12.58
C PRO A 413 -26.70 -12.32 -13.39
N PHE A 414 -25.81 -11.87 -14.28
CA PHE A 414 -24.97 -12.77 -15.07
C PHE A 414 -23.83 -13.39 -14.25
N PHE A 415 -23.32 -12.67 -13.24
CA PHE A 415 -22.23 -13.12 -12.38
C PHE A 415 -22.59 -13.18 -10.89
N GLY A 416 -23.67 -12.51 -10.46
CA GLY A 416 -24.02 -12.32 -9.06
C GLY A 416 -25.52 -12.36 -8.78
N ASP A 417 -25.96 -11.49 -7.89
CA ASP A 417 -27.35 -11.44 -7.43
C ASP A 417 -27.75 -9.98 -7.15
N PRO A 418 -28.77 -9.44 -7.83
CA PRO A 418 -29.25 -8.08 -7.60
C PRO A 418 -29.84 -7.87 -6.19
N ASP A 419 -30.13 -8.94 -5.45
CA ASP A 419 -30.67 -8.89 -4.09
C ASP A 419 -29.57 -8.93 -3.00
N PHE A 420 -28.29 -8.88 -3.37
CA PHE A 420 -27.22 -8.78 -2.37
C PHE A 420 -27.36 -7.51 -1.53
N GLN A 421 -27.19 -7.67 -0.22
CA GLN A 421 -27.19 -6.59 0.76
C GLN A 421 -25.75 -6.31 1.19
N PRO A 422 -25.47 -5.15 1.76
CA PRO A 422 -24.15 -4.85 2.31
C PRO A 422 -23.68 -5.92 3.30
N GLU A 423 -22.38 -6.21 3.24
CA GLU A 423 -21.68 -7.01 4.24
C GLU A 423 -21.47 -6.17 5.49
N THR A 424 -21.53 -6.79 6.65
CA THR A 424 -21.23 -6.12 7.93
C THR A 424 -20.07 -6.77 8.64
N SER A 425 -19.26 -5.98 9.34
CA SER A 425 -18.06 -6.47 10.02
C SER A 425 -17.95 -5.98 11.44
N LEU A 426 -17.26 -6.77 12.28
CA LEU A 426 -16.87 -6.39 13.64
C LEU A 426 -15.40 -6.75 13.85
N SER A 427 -14.60 -5.79 14.33
CA SER A 427 -13.16 -5.95 14.54
C SER A 427 -12.75 -5.54 15.95
N TYR A 428 -11.80 -6.29 16.52
CA TYR A 428 -11.18 -6.03 17.82
C TYR A 428 -9.67 -6.06 17.70
N ASP A 429 -8.99 -5.09 18.32
CA ASP A 429 -7.54 -5.05 18.46
C ASP A 429 -7.13 -4.84 19.91
N LEU A 430 -6.05 -5.53 20.32
CA LEU A 430 -5.38 -5.30 21.61
C LEU A 430 -3.86 -5.37 21.39
N GLY A 431 -3.20 -4.23 21.54
CA GLY A 431 -1.76 -4.09 21.32
C GLY A 431 -1.00 -3.64 22.56
N VAL A 432 0.22 -4.11 22.68
CA VAL A 432 1.20 -3.65 23.68
C VAL A 432 2.51 -3.32 22.97
N GLU A 433 3.05 -2.14 23.21
CA GLU A 433 4.34 -1.69 22.69
C GLU A 433 5.27 -1.34 23.83
N LYS A 434 6.44 -1.95 23.82
CA LYS A 434 7.56 -1.65 24.73
C LYS A 434 8.63 -0.89 23.97
N ARG A 435 8.89 0.34 24.36
CA ARG A 435 10.01 1.15 23.85
C ARG A 435 11.32 0.70 24.49
N LEU A 436 12.37 0.69 23.71
CA LEU A 436 13.72 0.34 24.09
C LEU A 436 14.67 1.50 23.75
N ASP A 437 15.85 1.51 24.35
CA ASP A 437 16.92 2.41 23.89
C ASP A 437 17.35 1.97 22.47
N GLY A 438 16.94 2.73 21.45
CA GLY A 438 17.22 2.43 20.03
C GLY A 438 16.27 1.45 19.38
N GLY A 439 14.99 1.39 19.80
CA GLY A 439 14.00 0.58 19.12
C GLY A 439 12.71 0.34 19.89
N PHE A 440 11.97 -0.69 19.46
CA PHE A 440 10.72 -1.09 20.11
C PHE A 440 10.46 -2.59 19.94
N LEU A 441 9.56 -3.12 20.75
CA LEU A 441 8.90 -4.42 20.58
C LEU A 441 7.39 -4.20 20.67
N ARG A 442 6.63 -4.79 19.78
CA ARG A 442 5.16 -4.69 19.73
C ARG A 442 4.55 -6.07 19.60
N ALA A 443 3.45 -6.29 20.31
CA ALA A 443 2.58 -7.45 20.15
C ALA A 443 1.15 -6.96 20.00
N THR A 444 0.41 -7.50 19.02
CA THR A 444 -1.00 -7.16 18.77
C THR A 444 -1.80 -8.44 18.57
N LEU A 445 -2.88 -8.59 19.31
CA LEU A 445 -3.92 -9.58 19.07
C LEU A 445 -5.02 -8.92 18.25
N PHE A 446 -5.53 -9.63 17.26
CA PHE A 446 -6.63 -9.14 16.42
C PHE A 446 -7.70 -10.21 16.22
N TYR A 447 -8.91 -9.74 16.00
CA TYR A 447 -10.06 -10.54 15.58
C TYR A 447 -10.93 -9.70 14.64
N THR A 448 -11.38 -10.28 13.54
CA THR A 448 -12.34 -9.68 12.62
C THR A 448 -13.31 -10.75 12.13
N GLU A 449 -14.59 -10.42 12.15
CA GLU A 449 -15.65 -11.23 11.53
C GLU A 449 -16.40 -10.38 10.49
N ILE A 450 -16.88 -11.03 9.44
CA ILE A 450 -17.72 -10.43 8.39
C ILE A 450 -18.90 -11.35 8.15
N ASP A 451 -20.09 -10.81 8.37
CA ASP A 451 -21.36 -11.49 8.04
C ASP A 451 -21.77 -11.16 6.60
N ASN A 452 -22.32 -12.15 5.91
CA ASN A 452 -22.78 -12.04 4.51
C ASN A 452 -21.67 -11.64 3.53
N GLN A 453 -20.43 -12.06 3.76
CA GLN A 453 -19.32 -11.82 2.84
C GLN A 453 -19.66 -12.26 1.43
N ILE A 454 -19.46 -11.41 0.44
CA ILE A 454 -19.64 -11.73 -0.98
C ILE A 454 -18.29 -12.17 -1.56
N PHE A 455 -18.23 -13.42 -1.99
CA PHE A 455 -17.03 -14.02 -2.58
C PHE A 455 -17.36 -14.71 -3.89
N PHE A 456 -16.38 -14.91 -4.76
CA PHE A 456 -16.57 -15.61 -6.02
C PHE A 456 -16.30 -17.11 -5.85
N ASP A 457 -17.31 -17.94 -6.17
CA ASP A 457 -17.19 -19.40 -6.23
C ASP A 457 -17.18 -19.87 -7.69
N GLY A 458 -16.02 -20.29 -8.18
CA GLY A 458 -15.84 -20.79 -9.53
C GLY A 458 -16.56 -22.11 -9.81
N ASN A 459 -16.98 -22.83 -8.79
CA ASN A 459 -17.73 -24.07 -8.93
C ASN A 459 -19.24 -23.85 -8.88
N SER A 460 -19.70 -22.66 -8.53
CA SER A 460 -21.13 -22.37 -8.50
C SER A 460 -21.72 -22.39 -9.90
N THR A 461 -22.85 -23.06 -10.01
CA THR A 461 -23.67 -23.14 -11.25
C THR A 461 -24.93 -22.29 -11.17
N ARG A 462 -25.05 -21.42 -10.17
CA ARG A 462 -26.22 -20.58 -9.93
C ARG A 462 -26.40 -19.51 -11.00
N CYS A 463 -25.29 -18.97 -11.50
CA CYS A 463 -25.29 -17.90 -12.50
C CYS A 463 -25.23 -18.41 -13.94
N PRO A 464 -25.78 -17.65 -14.91
CA PRO A 464 -25.75 -18.01 -16.33
C PRO A 464 -24.33 -17.93 -16.95
N SER A 465 -23.37 -17.30 -16.30
CA SER A 465 -22.00 -17.10 -16.80
C SER A 465 -21.31 -18.40 -17.22
N GLY A 466 -21.59 -19.50 -16.50
CA GLY A 466 -20.92 -20.78 -16.70
C GLY A 466 -19.47 -20.85 -16.19
N PHE A 467 -18.97 -19.76 -15.59
CA PHE A 467 -17.60 -19.63 -15.03
C PHE A 467 -17.58 -19.53 -13.51
N GLY A 468 -18.74 -19.72 -12.84
CA GLY A 468 -18.91 -19.49 -11.42
C GLY A 468 -19.85 -18.31 -11.14
N CYS A 469 -20.00 -17.99 -9.87
CA CYS A 469 -20.96 -17.01 -9.37
C CYS A 469 -20.45 -16.34 -8.11
N PHE A 470 -20.84 -15.10 -7.88
CA PHE A 470 -20.72 -14.51 -6.56
C PHE A 470 -21.74 -15.14 -5.61
N GLU A 471 -21.28 -15.55 -4.45
CA GLU A 471 -22.05 -16.22 -3.40
C GLU A 471 -21.90 -15.45 -2.09
N LYS A 472 -22.83 -15.73 -1.13
CA LYS A 472 -22.75 -15.21 0.24
C LYS A 472 -22.15 -16.24 1.19
N GLY A 473 -21.40 -15.73 2.16
CA GLY A 473 -20.89 -16.54 3.24
C GLY A 473 -20.42 -15.71 4.41
N ASP A 474 -19.68 -16.32 5.31
CA ASP A 474 -19.12 -15.67 6.48
C ASP A 474 -17.59 -15.73 6.41
N PHE A 475 -16.92 -14.75 7.00
CA PHE A 475 -15.48 -14.74 7.13
C PHE A 475 -15.10 -14.43 8.57
N GLU A 476 -14.13 -15.17 9.08
CA GLU A 476 -13.52 -14.93 10.38
C GLU A 476 -11.99 -14.93 10.24
N ALA A 477 -11.31 -13.95 10.82
CA ALA A 477 -9.86 -13.95 10.95
C ALA A 477 -9.45 -13.55 12.36
N ARG A 478 -8.51 -14.32 12.95
CA ARG A 478 -7.91 -14.03 14.24
C ARG A 478 -6.42 -14.32 14.22
N GLY A 479 -5.68 -13.60 15.06
CA GLY A 479 -4.26 -13.83 15.06
C GLY A 479 -3.46 -13.00 16.03
N LEU A 480 -2.15 -13.15 15.85
CA LEU A 480 -1.13 -12.47 16.64
C LEU A 480 -0.10 -11.87 15.70
N GLU A 481 0.18 -10.60 15.85
CA GLU A 481 1.31 -9.91 15.24
C GLU A 481 2.37 -9.64 16.30
N LEU A 482 3.62 -9.99 16.02
CA LEU A 482 4.79 -9.59 16.80
C LEU A 482 5.71 -8.80 15.88
N SER A 483 6.17 -7.65 16.30
CA SER A 483 7.14 -6.87 15.56
C SER A 483 8.12 -6.15 16.46
N GLY A 484 9.28 -5.83 15.92
CA GLY A 484 10.26 -5.06 16.65
C GLY A 484 11.41 -4.63 15.77
N ARG A 485 11.99 -3.49 16.16
CA ARG A 485 13.25 -2.96 15.64
C ARG A 485 14.18 -2.71 16.81
N VAL A 486 15.40 -3.17 16.72
CA VAL A 486 16.40 -3.03 17.79
C VAL A 486 17.76 -2.68 17.20
N ALA A 487 18.32 -1.55 17.59
CA ALA A 487 19.72 -1.23 17.34
C ALA A 487 20.58 -2.12 18.25
N ILE A 488 21.23 -3.14 17.67
CA ILE A 488 22.15 -4.03 18.38
C ILE A 488 23.40 -3.24 18.84
N ASN A 489 23.86 -2.36 17.99
CA ASN A 489 24.95 -1.42 18.26
C ASN A 489 24.89 -0.28 17.23
N ALA A 490 25.90 0.63 17.22
CA ALA A 490 25.96 1.76 16.29
C ALA A 490 26.04 1.38 14.79
N PHE A 491 26.25 0.09 14.46
CA PHE A 491 26.45 -0.37 13.08
C PHE A 491 25.43 -1.44 12.64
N LEU A 492 24.67 -2.00 13.57
CA LEU A 492 23.77 -3.11 13.29
C LEU A 492 22.38 -2.84 13.86
N THR A 493 21.38 -2.98 13.01
CA THR A 493 19.95 -2.92 13.38
C THR A 493 19.28 -4.23 12.97
N LEU A 494 18.47 -4.79 13.87
CA LEU A 494 17.63 -5.96 13.62
C LEU A 494 16.18 -5.52 13.55
N ASP A 495 15.51 -5.86 12.47
CA ASP A 495 14.07 -5.77 12.28
C ASP A 495 13.48 -7.18 12.31
N ALA A 496 12.34 -7.36 12.93
CA ALA A 496 11.65 -8.64 12.97
C ALA A 496 10.14 -8.43 12.94
N ALA A 497 9.46 -9.22 12.14
CA ALA A 497 8.01 -9.33 12.12
C ALA A 497 7.61 -10.81 12.08
N TYR A 498 6.59 -11.18 12.83
CA TYR A 498 5.94 -12.47 12.76
C TYR A 498 4.44 -12.26 12.85
N THR A 499 3.71 -12.91 11.96
CA THR A 499 2.26 -12.94 11.99
C THR A 499 1.76 -14.37 11.98
N TYR A 500 0.86 -14.66 12.91
CA TYR A 500 -0.01 -15.83 12.89
C TYR A 500 -1.40 -15.38 12.51
N THR A 501 -1.96 -15.93 11.42
CA THR A 501 -3.32 -15.64 10.96
C THR A 501 -4.09 -16.93 10.77
N ASP A 502 -5.16 -17.11 11.53
CA ASP A 502 -6.14 -18.18 11.34
C ASP A 502 -7.38 -17.52 10.69
N ALA A 503 -7.52 -17.72 9.40
CA ALA A 503 -8.59 -17.14 8.60
C ALA A 503 -9.47 -18.24 8.00
N ASP A 504 -10.76 -18.11 8.18
CA ASP A 504 -11.79 -19.05 7.74
C ASP A 504 -12.81 -18.34 6.85
N GLN A 505 -13.21 -18.99 5.80
CA GLN A 505 -14.28 -18.56 4.91
C GLN A 505 -15.28 -19.71 4.77
N ASN A 506 -16.50 -19.53 5.27
CA ASN A 506 -17.57 -20.53 5.25
C ASN A 506 -17.21 -21.88 5.92
N GLY A 507 -16.42 -21.88 7.00
CA GLY A 507 -15.99 -23.08 7.71
C GLY A 507 -14.81 -23.81 7.05
N GLU A 508 -14.21 -23.23 6.02
CA GLU A 508 -12.99 -23.70 5.37
C GLU A 508 -11.90 -22.64 5.50
N ARG A 509 -10.64 -23.04 5.45
CA ARG A 509 -9.55 -22.08 5.51
C ARG A 509 -9.55 -21.14 4.30
N ALA A 510 -9.36 -19.86 4.56
CA ALA A 510 -9.30 -18.85 3.52
C ALA A 510 -8.09 -19.09 2.61
N ALA A 511 -8.34 -19.10 1.29
CA ALA A 511 -7.31 -19.31 0.29
C ALA A 511 -6.34 -18.14 0.19
N ARG A 512 -5.06 -18.44 -0.12
CA ARG A 512 -3.98 -17.46 -0.29
C ARG A 512 -3.69 -16.63 0.97
N VAL A 513 -4.09 -17.13 2.14
CA VAL A 513 -3.77 -16.54 3.44
C VAL A 513 -2.81 -17.45 4.19
N PRO A 514 -1.54 -17.07 4.34
CA PRO A 514 -0.56 -17.83 5.13
C PRO A 514 -0.98 -17.88 6.60
N ARG A 515 -0.86 -19.04 7.22
CA ARG A 515 -1.02 -19.15 8.67
C ARG A 515 0.17 -18.58 9.42
N HIS A 516 1.37 -18.70 8.83
CA HIS A 516 2.61 -18.21 9.41
C HIS A 516 3.36 -17.36 8.38
N ASP A 517 3.68 -16.13 8.73
CA ASP A 517 4.54 -15.23 7.99
C ASP A 517 5.61 -14.64 8.92
N VAL A 518 6.87 -14.78 8.53
CA VAL A 518 8.04 -14.30 9.26
C VAL A 518 8.87 -13.43 8.34
N ALA A 519 9.18 -12.21 8.74
CA ALA A 519 10.14 -11.33 8.09
C ALA A 519 11.25 -10.95 9.09
N LEU A 520 12.50 -11.11 8.68
CA LEU A 520 13.67 -10.70 9.46
C LEU A 520 14.57 -9.83 8.58
N GLY A 521 14.99 -8.69 9.09
CA GLY A 521 15.91 -7.76 8.43
C GLY A 521 17.13 -7.50 9.31
N LEU A 522 18.33 -7.59 8.74
CA LEU A 522 19.57 -7.17 9.39
C LEU A 522 20.19 -6.05 8.56
N GLY A 523 20.09 -4.82 9.08
CA GLY A 523 20.75 -3.64 8.53
C GLY A 523 22.16 -3.50 9.10
N ALA A 524 23.15 -3.22 8.25
CA ALA A 524 24.55 -3.07 8.63
C ALA A 524 25.19 -1.86 7.96
N GLN A 525 25.68 -0.92 8.76
CA GLN A 525 26.58 0.13 8.31
C GLN A 525 28.02 -0.40 8.31
N ILE A 526 28.46 -0.95 7.18
CA ILE A 526 29.76 -1.64 7.05
C ILE A 526 30.93 -0.64 7.11
N THR A 527 30.78 0.49 6.46
CA THR A 527 31.68 1.64 6.50
C THR A 527 30.85 2.93 6.41
N PRO A 528 31.40 4.13 6.64
CA PRO A 528 30.65 5.37 6.45
C PRO A 528 30.07 5.58 5.04
N ARG A 529 30.50 4.79 4.05
CA ARG A 529 30.06 4.86 2.65
C ARG A 529 29.35 3.61 2.16
N ILE A 530 29.31 2.54 2.94
CA ILE A 530 28.73 1.26 2.55
C ILE A 530 27.75 0.85 3.63
N ASP A 531 26.50 0.73 3.27
CA ASP A 531 25.48 0.06 4.04
C ASP A 531 24.95 -1.15 3.27
N ALA A 532 24.46 -2.12 4.00
CA ALA A 532 23.82 -3.31 3.43
C ALA A 532 22.66 -3.76 4.31
N GLN A 533 21.69 -4.36 3.67
CA GLN A 533 20.55 -5.00 4.32
C GLN A 533 20.44 -6.45 3.83
N PHE A 534 20.31 -7.35 4.76
CA PHE A 534 20.00 -8.76 4.50
C PHE A 534 18.59 -9.02 5.05
N THR A 535 17.73 -9.60 4.21
CA THR A 535 16.34 -9.87 4.59
C THR A 535 16.01 -11.34 4.36
N VAL A 536 15.27 -11.92 5.30
CA VAL A 536 14.71 -13.28 5.23
C VAL A 536 13.21 -13.17 5.34
N GLN A 537 12.49 -13.86 4.45
CA GLN A 537 11.05 -14.05 4.54
C GLN A 537 10.75 -15.54 4.54
N HIS A 538 9.93 -16.00 5.49
CA HIS A 538 9.45 -17.37 5.54
C HIS A 538 7.92 -17.36 5.63
N VAL A 539 7.29 -18.05 4.69
CA VAL A 539 5.84 -18.18 4.58
C VAL A 539 5.48 -19.66 4.63
N ALA A 540 4.49 -19.99 5.45
CA ALA A 540 4.10 -21.38 5.64
C ALA A 540 2.58 -21.55 5.83
N ASP A 541 2.12 -22.74 5.45
CA ASP A 541 0.75 -23.21 5.61
C ASP A 541 -0.26 -22.33 4.88
N VAL A 542 -0.13 -22.26 3.53
CA VAL A 542 -0.99 -21.50 2.61
C VAL A 542 -1.95 -22.44 1.90
N GLU A 543 -3.26 -22.14 1.97
CA GLU A 543 -4.26 -22.87 1.18
C GLU A 543 -4.30 -22.36 -0.26
N PRO A 544 -4.33 -23.26 -1.27
CA PRO A 544 -4.49 -22.87 -2.66
C PRO A 544 -5.89 -22.31 -2.93
N SER A 545 -6.01 -21.46 -3.95
CA SER A 545 -7.33 -21.04 -4.45
C SER A 545 -8.05 -22.22 -5.13
N SER A 546 -9.38 -22.26 -5.02
CA SER A 546 -10.24 -23.23 -5.74
C SER A 546 -10.16 -23.12 -7.26
N PHE A 547 -9.64 -22.02 -7.79
CA PHE A 547 -9.36 -21.78 -9.21
C PHE A 547 -7.99 -22.28 -9.67
N ALA A 548 -7.11 -22.66 -8.73
CA ALA A 548 -5.82 -23.17 -9.14
C ALA A 548 -6.02 -24.45 -10.00
N PRO A 549 -5.25 -24.64 -11.10
CA PRO A 549 -5.09 -25.95 -11.68
C PRO A 549 -4.75 -26.95 -10.56
N PRO A 550 -4.86 -28.27 -10.73
CA PRO A 550 -4.80 -29.25 -9.64
C PRO A 550 -3.44 -29.26 -8.89
N VAL A 551 -3.04 -28.11 -8.40
CA VAL A 551 -1.93 -27.90 -7.47
C VAL A 551 -2.51 -28.11 -6.08
N ASN A 552 -2.21 -29.24 -5.50
CA ASN A 552 -2.81 -29.69 -4.25
C ASN A 552 -2.37 -28.85 -3.04
N LYS A 553 -1.35 -27.97 -3.15
CA LYS A 553 -0.87 -27.12 -2.05
C LYS A 553 0.09 -26.06 -2.59
N VAL A 554 -0.03 -24.82 -2.12
CA VAL A 554 1.06 -23.85 -2.16
C VAL A 554 2.09 -24.29 -1.13
N GLY A 555 3.33 -24.54 -1.54
CA GLY A 555 4.41 -25.01 -0.65
C GLY A 555 4.85 -23.93 0.34
N ASP A 556 5.40 -24.35 1.49
CA ASP A 556 6.13 -23.43 2.36
C ASP A 556 7.42 -22.99 1.66
N TYR A 557 7.82 -21.72 1.82
CA TYR A 557 9.05 -21.21 1.20
C TYR A 557 9.83 -20.28 2.13
N THR A 558 11.15 -20.16 1.84
CA THR A 558 12.03 -19.21 2.55
C THR A 558 12.88 -18.45 1.55
N LEU A 559 12.69 -17.14 1.50
CA LEU A 559 13.40 -16.26 0.60
C LEU A 559 14.47 -15.46 1.35
N PHE A 560 15.58 -15.24 0.68
CA PHE A 560 16.68 -14.43 1.16
C PHE A 560 16.98 -13.32 0.16
N HIS A 561 17.10 -12.10 0.66
CA HIS A 561 17.39 -10.93 -0.18
C HIS A 561 18.58 -10.16 0.38
N VAL A 562 19.29 -9.51 -0.51
CA VAL A 562 20.42 -8.63 -0.16
C VAL A 562 20.25 -7.32 -0.90
N ASN A 563 20.42 -6.22 -0.20
CA ASN A 563 20.55 -4.88 -0.75
C ASN A 563 21.84 -4.26 -0.20
N ALA A 564 22.62 -3.58 -1.05
CA ALA A 564 23.84 -2.90 -0.65
C ALA A 564 23.96 -1.56 -1.39
N ASN A 565 24.27 -0.51 -0.67
CA ASN A 565 24.48 0.83 -1.19
C ASN A 565 25.94 1.24 -0.98
N TYR A 566 26.49 1.92 -1.96
CA TYR A 566 27.82 2.49 -1.92
C TYR A 566 27.79 3.96 -2.34
N ALA A 567 28.00 4.86 -1.39
CA ALA A 567 28.15 6.29 -1.64
C ALA A 567 29.48 6.54 -2.38
N LEU A 568 29.39 6.67 -3.72
CA LEU A 568 30.54 6.99 -4.58
C LEU A 568 31.04 8.41 -4.29
N THR A 569 30.10 9.34 -4.13
CA THR A 569 30.30 10.73 -3.68
C THR A 569 29.16 11.08 -2.71
N ASP A 570 29.17 12.29 -2.16
CA ASP A 570 28.05 12.79 -1.33
C ASP A 570 26.74 12.93 -2.13
N ALA A 571 26.83 13.04 -3.47
CA ALA A 571 25.68 13.22 -4.36
C ALA A 571 25.35 11.97 -5.19
N VAL A 572 26.20 10.93 -5.22
CA VAL A 572 26.00 9.76 -6.08
C VAL A 572 26.16 8.48 -5.28
N THR A 573 25.14 7.66 -5.29
CA THR A 573 25.12 6.32 -4.69
C THR A 573 24.96 5.27 -5.79
N ALA A 574 25.85 4.27 -5.80
CA ALA A 574 25.63 3.03 -6.54
C ALA A 574 24.97 2.01 -5.62
N TYR A 575 24.08 1.21 -6.14
CA TYR A 575 23.46 0.14 -5.36
C TYR A 575 23.37 -1.18 -6.14
N LEU A 576 23.29 -2.26 -5.36
CA LEU A 576 23.05 -3.62 -5.80
C LEU A 576 21.90 -4.18 -4.98
N ARG A 577 20.93 -4.82 -5.63
CA ARG A 577 19.95 -5.67 -4.96
C ARG A 577 19.93 -7.06 -5.58
N VAL A 578 19.77 -8.07 -4.75
CA VAL A 578 19.60 -9.46 -5.17
C VAL A 578 18.36 -10.00 -4.47
N GLU A 579 17.41 -10.43 -5.26
CA GLU A 579 16.17 -11.06 -4.80
C GLU A 579 16.33 -12.57 -4.94
N ASN A 580 15.69 -13.32 -4.03
CA ASN A 580 15.72 -14.78 -4.01
C ASN A 580 17.16 -15.33 -4.17
N LEU A 581 18.05 -14.94 -3.26
CA LEU A 581 19.50 -15.17 -3.34
C LEU A 581 19.86 -16.64 -3.57
N PHE A 582 19.09 -17.57 -3.01
CA PHE A 582 19.35 -19.01 -3.08
C PHE A 582 18.58 -19.72 -4.18
N ASP A 583 17.83 -18.98 -5.01
CA ASP A 583 17.11 -19.52 -6.17
C ASP A 583 16.02 -20.53 -5.76
N GLU A 584 15.29 -20.18 -4.71
CA GLU A 584 14.16 -20.99 -4.23
C GLU A 584 13.05 -20.99 -5.29
N ASP A 585 12.51 -22.16 -5.56
CA ASP A 585 11.33 -22.34 -6.41
C ASP A 585 10.09 -22.32 -5.52
N TYR A 586 9.22 -21.33 -5.72
CA TYR A 586 8.07 -21.07 -4.84
C TYR A 586 6.89 -20.50 -5.61
N GLU A 587 5.72 -20.54 -5.00
CA GLU A 587 4.49 -19.94 -5.50
C GLU A 587 3.87 -19.04 -4.41
N THR A 588 3.24 -17.94 -4.81
CA THR A 588 2.37 -17.12 -3.93
C THR A 588 0.90 -17.36 -4.25
N ALA A 589 0.62 -17.87 -5.44
CA ALA A 589 -0.68 -18.31 -5.92
C ALA A 589 -0.47 -19.60 -6.71
N GLY A 590 -1.19 -20.65 -6.37
CA GLY A 590 -1.01 -21.97 -6.98
C GLY A 590 -1.18 -21.94 -8.50
N GLY A 591 -0.20 -22.51 -9.20
CA GLY A 591 -0.17 -22.57 -10.66
C GLY A 591 0.39 -21.34 -11.38
N PHE A 592 0.92 -20.36 -10.61
CA PHE A 592 1.58 -19.17 -11.16
C PHE A 592 3.05 -19.14 -10.73
N ASN A 593 3.90 -18.87 -11.71
CA ASN A 593 5.33 -18.77 -11.50
C ASN A 593 5.72 -17.54 -10.67
N THR A 594 6.85 -17.65 -10.01
CA THR A 594 7.53 -16.54 -9.34
C THR A 594 8.96 -16.40 -9.86
N SER A 595 9.58 -15.25 -9.62
CA SER A 595 10.94 -15.01 -10.03
C SER A 595 11.91 -15.95 -9.29
N GLY A 596 12.79 -16.64 -10.01
CA GLY A 596 14.00 -17.21 -9.47
C GLY A 596 14.95 -16.13 -8.94
N ARG A 597 16.23 -16.47 -8.73
CA ARG A 597 17.23 -15.49 -8.30
C ARG A 597 17.40 -14.37 -9.33
N ALA A 598 17.15 -13.14 -8.93
CA ALA A 598 17.28 -11.95 -9.78
C ALA A 598 18.23 -10.92 -9.15
N GLY A 599 19.12 -10.34 -9.97
CA GLY A 599 20.08 -9.35 -9.55
C GLY A 599 19.92 -8.04 -10.32
N PHE A 600 20.07 -6.90 -9.63
CA PHE A 600 19.87 -5.57 -10.19
C PHE A 600 20.96 -4.63 -9.70
N VAL A 601 21.37 -3.71 -10.56
CA VAL A 601 22.35 -2.67 -10.24
C VAL A 601 21.80 -1.32 -10.65
N GLY A 602 22.07 -0.30 -9.84
CA GLY A 602 21.58 1.04 -10.14
C GLY A 602 22.51 2.14 -9.64
N LEU A 603 22.21 3.33 -10.12
CA LEU A 603 22.84 4.57 -9.71
C LEU A 603 21.75 5.58 -9.36
N ARG A 604 21.90 6.22 -8.21
CA ARG A 604 21.08 7.37 -7.79
C ARG A 604 21.97 8.59 -7.62
N ALA A 605 21.59 9.69 -8.25
CA ALA A 605 22.26 10.98 -8.11
C ALA A 605 21.29 12.00 -7.51
N SER A 606 21.70 12.67 -6.43
CA SER A 606 20.95 13.75 -5.77
C SER A 606 21.59 15.10 -6.07
N PHE A 607 20.82 16.15 -6.23
CA PHE A 607 21.29 17.51 -6.59
C PHE A 607 20.38 18.60 -6.03
#